data_8fcea823d7da91f21920246c35e81997
#
_entry.id   8fcea823d7da91f21920246c35e81997
#
_cell.length_a   1.000
_cell.length_b   1.000
_cell.length_c   1.000
_cell.angle_alpha   90.00
_cell.angle_beta   90.00
_cell.angle_gamma   90.00
#
_symmetry.space_group_name_H-M   'P 1'
#
loop_
_entity.id
_entity.type
_entity.pdbx_description
1 polymer ?
#
loop_
_entity_poly.entity_id
_entity_poly.type
_entity_poly.pdbx_seq_one_letter_code
_entity_poly.pdbx_strand_id
1 'polypeptide(L)'
;MTTKEKIETLSRDISAERYAKMLHALNNRTHKIAVALEDIFQPHNAAAVMRSCDAFGIQNAFIIENRYPLRISHNVDMGASKWMSVRRFKSRTCAGSAPFSKRPPNEFDAENTRRAIAEIKNMGYTVAASTLSENSIDISEVPVDRPIAILIGTELTGLSKTAHECADIAFKMDMLGFAQSLNLSVFSALCISELSRKMRALNDSWKMSETERDELLLHWLSI
;
A
#
# COMPACT_ATOMS: atom_id res chain seq x y z
N MET A 1 27.58 4.81 -17.99
CA MET A 1 26.39 4.13 -18.52
C MET A 1 25.14 4.85 -18.06
N THR A 2 24.30 5.24 -18.96
CA THR A 2 22.97 5.79 -18.67
C THR A 2 22.02 4.71 -18.17
N THR A 3 20.86 5.10 -17.60
CA THR A 3 19.83 4.14 -17.18
C THR A 3 19.38 3.25 -18.36
N LYS A 4 19.19 3.82 -19.54
CA LYS A 4 18.80 3.09 -20.75
C LYS A 4 19.85 2.08 -21.21
N GLU A 5 21.13 2.42 -21.20
CA GLU A 5 22.23 1.50 -21.53
C GLU A 5 22.30 0.31 -20.54
N LYS A 6 22.03 0.56 -19.24
CA LYS A 6 21.97 -0.51 -18.23
C LYS A 6 20.77 -1.44 -18.48
N ILE A 7 19.60 -0.89 -18.77
CA ILE A 7 18.40 -1.65 -19.12
C ILE A 7 18.66 -2.55 -20.32
N GLU A 8 19.25 -1.99 -21.39
CA GLU A 8 19.59 -2.75 -22.60
C GLU A 8 20.55 -3.91 -22.29
N THR A 9 21.56 -3.66 -21.47
CA THR A 9 22.53 -4.69 -21.09
C THR A 9 21.85 -5.81 -20.31
N LEU A 10 21.13 -5.48 -19.22
CA LEU A 10 20.50 -6.46 -18.34
C LEU A 10 19.34 -7.22 -19.01
N SER A 11 18.64 -6.59 -19.96
CA SER A 11 17.53 -7.25 -20.66
C SER A 11 17.99 -8.40 -21.58
N ARG A 12 19.28 -8.44 -21.96
CA ARG A 12 19.85 -9.54 -22.75
C ARG A 12 19.96 -10.85 -21.98
N ASP A 13 20.01 -10.77 -20.64
CA ASP A 13 20.19 -11.93 -19.75
C ASP A 13 18.85 -12.61 -19.39
N ILE A 14 17.72 -12.10 -19.85
CA ILE A 14 16.38 -12.65 -19.59
C ILE A 14 15.66 -13.05 -20.87
N SER A 15 14.72 -14.00 -20.76
CA SER A 15 13.94 -14.41 -21.92
C SER A 15 13.03 -13.29 -22.45
N ALA A 16 12.80 -13.25 -23.76
CA ALA A 16 11.89 -12.29 -24.39
C ALA A 16 10.48 -12.30 -23.78
N GLU A 17 9.99 -13.51 -23.40
CA GLU A 17 8.69 -13.66 -22.75
C GLU A 17 8.66 -12.97 -21.37
N ARG A 18 9.71 -13.19 -20.55
CA ARG A 18 9.82 -12.56 -19.23
C ARG A 18 9.91 -11.03 -19.37
N TYR A 19 10.70 -10.55 -20.30
CA TYR A 19 10.84 -9.11 -20.57
C TYR A 19 9.51 -8.49 -21.00
N ALA A 20 8.78 -9.15 -21.92
CA ALA A 20 7.47 -8.68 -22.34
C ALA A 20 6.45 -8.63 -21.18
N LYS A 21 6.44 -9.62 -20.28
CA LYS A 21 5.63 -9.59 -19.06
C LYS A 21 5.99 -8.42 -18.13
N MET A 22 7.28 -8.14 -17.96
CA MET A 22 7.74 -7.00 -17.15
C MET A 22 7.28 -5.67 -17.77
N LEU A 23 7.42 -5.48 -19.08
CA LEU A 23 6.96 -4.29 -19.78
C LEU A 23 5.44 -4.13 -19.70
N HIS A 24 4.68 -5.21 -19.83
CA HIS A 24 3.23 -5.18 -19.66
C HIS A 24 2.84 -4.74 -18.24
N ALA A 25 3.44 -5.32 -17.22
CA ALA A 25 3.18 -4.93 -15.83
C ALA A 25 3.57 -3.46 -15.60
N LEU A 26 4.74 -3.04 -16.05
CA LEU A 26 5.26 -1.67 -15.92
C LEU A 26 4.33 -0.63 -16.52
N ASN A 27 3.77 -0.91 -17.73
CA ASN A 27 2.83 -0.02 -18.41
C ASN A 27 1.51 0.17 -17.65
N ASN A 28 1.21 -0.71 -16.69
CA ASN A 28 0.00 -0.67 -15.88
C ASN A 28 0.26 -0.21 -14.43
N ARG A 29 1.51 0.07 -14.06
CA ARG A 29 1.85 0.57 -12.73
C ARG A 29 1.48 2.04 -12.54
N THR A 30 1.18 2.38 -11.30
CA THR A 30 0.89 3.76 -10.89
C THR A 30 1.47 4.06 -9.51
N HIS A 31 1.89 5.31 -9.32
CA HIS A 31 2.21 5.91 -8.01
C HIS A 31 1.03 6.73 -7.45
N LYS A 32 -0.08 6.88 -8.19
CA LYS A 32 -1.20 7.72 -7.76
C LYS A 32 -2.04 7.13 -6.63
N ILE A 33 -2.00 5.81 -6.47
CA ILE A 33 -2.65 5.12 -5.34
C ILE A 33 -1.57 4.37 -4.59
N ALA A 34 -1.63 4.44 -3.25
CA ALA A 34 -0.81 3.65 -2.35
C ALA A 34 -1.68 3.04 -1.25
N VAL A 35 -1.19 1.98 -0.62
CA VAL A 35 -1.81 1.38 0.56
C VAL A 35 -0.86 1.50 1.74
N ALA A 36 -1.35 2.00 2.87
CA ALA A 36 -0.65 2.04 4.13
C ALA A 36 -1.35 1.11 5.13
N LEU A 37 -0.60 0.18 5.70
CA LEU A 37 -1.10 -0.81 6.65
C LEU A 37 -0.53 -0.51 8.04
N GLU A 38 -1.41 -0.21 9.01
CA GLU A 38 -1.01 0.05 10.38
C GLU A 38 -1.19 -1.19 11.25
N ASP A 39 -0.08 -1.68 11.78
CA ASP A 39 -0.02 -2.68 12.85
C ASP A 39 -0.69 -4.02 12.52
N ILE A 40 -0.66 -4.42 11.24
CA ILE A 40 -1.34 -5.63 10.78
C ILE A 40 -0.73 -6.86 11.43
N PHE A 41 -1.57 -7.57 12.16
CA PHE A 41 -1.19 -8.71 12.95
C PHE A 41 -1.06 -10.01 12.15
N GLN A 42 -1.98 -10.25 11.21
CA GLN A 42 -2.01 -11.50 10.44
C GLN A 42 -1.18 -11.41 9.16
N PRO A 43 -0.05 -12.13 9.05
CA PRO A 43 0.83 -12.05 7.88
C PRO A 43 0.15 -12.38 6.56
N HIS A 44 -0.82 -13.31 6.56
CA HIS A 44 -1.52 -13.70 5.34
C HIS A 44 -2.47 -12.61 4.82
N ASN A 45 -3.10 -11.81 5.71
CA ASN A 45 -3.92 -10.69 5.28
C ASN A 45 -3.08 -9.61 4.59
N ALA A 46 -1.94 -9.25 5.18
CA ALA A 46 -1.03 -8.31 4.54
C ALA A 46 -0.48 -8.83 3.21
N ALA A 47 -0.11 -10.11 3.13
CA ALA A 47 0.35 -10.73 1.90
C ALA A 47 -0.75 -10.71 0.80
N ALA A 48 -2.02 -10.96 1.18
CA ALA A 48 -3.16 -10.86 0.27
C ALA A 48 -3.39 -9.42 -0.21
N VAL A 49 -3.20 -8.41 0.67
CA VAL A 49 -3.26 -7.00 0.27
C VAL A 49 -2.15 -6.66 -0.72
N MET A 50 -0.90 -7.09 -0.48
CA MET A 50 0.21 -6.88 -1.43
C MET A 50 -0.11 -7.50 -2.80
N ARG A 51 -0.67 -8.72 -2.81
CA ARG A 51 -1.09 -9.37 -4.05
C ARG A 51 -2.19 -8.58 -4.76
N SER A 52 -3.14 -8.01 -4.03
CA SER A 52 -4.18 -7.14 -4.60
C SER A 52 -3.57 -5.86 -5.17
N CYS A 53 -2.64 -5.22 -4.45
CA CYS A 53 -1.91 -4.06 -4.95
C CYS A 53 -1.20 -4.37 -6.27
N ASP A 54 -0.47 -5.48 -6.34
CA ASP A 54 0.22 -5.92 -7.55
C ASP A 54 -0.76 -6.14 -8.72
N ALA A 55 -1.86 -6.86 -8.47
CA ALA A 55 -2.88 -7.16 -9.48
C ALA A 55 -3.55 -5.92 -10.08
N PHE A 56 -3.70 -4.86 -9.29
CA PHE A 56 -4.28 -3.57 -9.73
C PHE A 56 -3.24 -2.55 -10.19
N GLY A 57 -1.95 -2.92 -10.21
CA GLY A 57 -0.87 -2.05 -10.67
C GLY A 57 -0.45 -0.97 -9.67
N ILE A 58 -0.78 -1.13 -8.38
CA ILE A 58 -0.32 -0.23 -7.32
C ILE A 58 1.16 -0.49 -7.05
N GLN A 59 1.99 0.55 -7.16
CA GLN A 59 3.42 0.40 -6.98
C GLN A 59 3.86 0.56 -5.51
N ASN A 60 3.26 1.49 -4.76
CA ASN A 60 3.73 1.85 -3.44
C ASN A 60 2.87 1.24 -2.33
N ALA A 61 3.53 0.65 -1.34
CA ALA A 61 2.91 0.22 -0.10
C ALA A 61 3.73 0.69 1.10
N PHE A 62 3.05 1.06 2.17
CA PHE A 62 3.63 1.55 3.41
C PHE A 62 3.21 0.64 4.56
N ILE A 63 4.16 0.23 5.39
CA ILE A 63 3.92 -0.65 6.54
C ILE A 63 4.31 0.09 7.81
N ILE A 64 3.35 0.34 8.68
CA ILE A 64 3.56 1.00 9.98
C ILE A 64 3.53 -0.08 11.05
N GLU A 65 4.70 -0.37 11.61
CA GLU A 65 4.92 -1.44 12.59
C GLU A 65 5.10 -0.83 13.98
N ASN A 66 4.06 -0.83 14.76
CA ASN A 66 4.07 -0.30 16.12
C ASN A 66 4.28 -1.42 17.15
N ARG A 67 3.30 -2.32 17.26
CA ARG A 67 3.32 -3.46 18.19
C ARG A 67 3.76 -4.75 17.51
N TYR A 68 3.43 -4.90 16.23
CA TYR A 68 3.62 -6.14 15.48
C TYR A 68 4.55 -5.92 14.30
N PRO A 69 5.69 -6.65 14.25
CA PRO A 69 6.51 -6.68 13.05
C PRO A 69 5.79 -7.49 11.98
N LEU A 70 5.55 -6.91 10.84
CA LEU A 70 4.90 -7.59 9.73
C LEU A 70 5.87 -8.56 9.05
N ARG A 71 5.50 -9.84 9.01
CA ARG A 71 6.17 -10.85 8.19
C ARG A 71 5.29 -11.13 6.98
N ILE A 72 5.74 -10.73 5.80
CA ILE A 72 5.03 -11.05 4.56
C ILE A 72 5.32 -12.54 4.24
N SER A 73 4.25 -13.32 4.10
CA SER A 73 4.36 -14.71 3.69
C SER A 73 4.50 -14.78 2.17
N HIS A 74 5.69 -15.12 1.68
CA HIS A 74 5.96 -15.25 0.24
C HIS A 74 5.11 -16.32 -0.45
N ASN A 75 4.60 -17.30 0.29
CA ASN A 75 3.69 -18.31 -0.26
C ASN A 75 2.28 -17.74 -0.55
N VAL A 76 1.90 -16.64 0.13
CA VAL A 76 0.59 -16.00 -0.04
C VAL A 76 0.66 -14.83 -1.01
N ASP A 77 1.70 -14.02 -0.95
CA ASP A 77 1.87 -12.87 -1.85
C ASP A 77 2.30 -13.29 -3.27
N MET A 78 2.65 -14.57 -3.47
CA MET A 78 3.10 -15.11 -4.74
C MET A 78 4.27 -14.33 -5.36
N GLY A 79 5.09 -13.69 -4.52
CA GLY A 79 6.20 -12.85 -4.92
C GLY A 79 5.82 -11.43 -5.34
N ALA A 80 4.57 -11.01 -5.15
CA ALA A 80 4.09 -9.66 -5.51
C ALA A 80 4.92 -8.55 -4.86
N SER A 81 5.29 -8.72 -3.58
CA SER A 81 6.10 -7.74 -2.84
C SER A 81 7.48 -7.47 -3.45
N LYS A 82 8.04 -8.37 -4.27
CA LYS A 82 9.30 -8.16 -4.98
C LYS A 82 9.22 -7.09 -6.06
N TRP A 83 8.04 -6.91 -6.64
CA TRP A 83 7.78 -6.00 -7.75
C TRP A 83 7.24 -4.65 -7.30
N MET A 84 7.03 -4.48 -5.98
CA MET A 84 6.49 -3.29 -5.36
C MET A 84 7.55 -2.53 -4.57
N SER A 85 7.32 -1.23 -4.41
CA SER A 85 8.10 -0.35 -3.53
C SER A 85 7.47 -0.37 -2.13
N VAL A 86 7.99 -1.24 -1.26
CA VAL A 86 7.48 -1.39 0.11
C VAL A 86 8.37 -0.62 1.07
N ARG A 87 7.81 0.41 1.72
CA ARG A 87 8.49 1.20 2.76
C ARG A 87 7.96 0.86 4.13
N ARG A 88 8.86 0.62 5.09
CA ARG A 88 8.51 0.19 6.45
C ARG A 88 8.89 1.25 7.47
N PHE A 89 7.97 1.53 8.38
CA PHE A 89 8.14 2.44 9.50
C PHE A 89 8.02 1.66 10.80
N LYS A 90 9.13 1.49 11.50
CA LYS A 90 9.19 0.64 12.69
C LYS A 90 9.30 1.50 13.94
N SER A 91 8.42 1.26 14.92
CA SER A 91 8.51 1.84 16.27
C SER A 91 9.71 1.28 17.02
N ARG A 92 10.32 2.08 17.87
CA ARG A 92 11.42 1.65 18.77
C ARG A 92 11.02 0.51 19.69
N THR A 93 9.74 0.42 20.01
CA THR A 93 9.17 -0.61 20.89
C THR A 93 8.55 -1.78 20.15
N CYS A 94 8.65 -1.81 18.81
CA CYS A 94 8.16 -2.94 18.02
C CYS A 94 9.01 -4.18 18.33
N ALA A 95 8.41 -5.16 19.00
CA ALA A 95 9.10 -6.36 19.44
C ALA A 95 9.47 -7.27 18.27
N GLY A 96 10.75 -7.69 18.21
CA GLY A 96 11.28 -8.48 17.09
C GLY A 96 10.77 -9.92 16.98
N SER A 97 10.16 -10.53 18.01
CA SER A 97 9.87 -11.96 18.03
C SER A 97 8.76 -12.45 18.95
N ALA A 98 8.11 -11.59 19.72
CA ALA A 98 7.02 -12.04 20.59
C ALA A 98 5.74 -12.28 19.75
N PRO A 99 5.15 -13.48 19.75
CA PRO A 99 3.99 -13.81 18.94
C PRO A 99 2.75 -13.10 19.39
N PHE A 100 2.60 -12.19 20.09
CA PHE A 100 1.43 -11.41 20.56
C PHE A 100 1.83 -10.42 21.66
N SER A 101 2.34 -9.26 21.29
CA SER A 101 2.41 -8.18 22.26
C SER A 101 0.99 -7.71 22.59
N LYS A 102 0.40 -8.25 23.65
CA LYS A 102 -0.86 -7.74 24.22
C LYS A 102 -0.65 -6.38 24.91
N ARG A 103 0.55 -5.78 24.77
CA ARG A 103 0.79 -4.48 25.37
C ARG A 103 -0.15 -3.43 24.78
N PRO A 104 -0.66 -2.49 25.59
CA PRO A 104 -1.39 -1.36 25.07
C PRO A 104 -0.48 -0.50 24.17
N PRO A 105 -1.06 0.25 23.22
CA PRO A 105 -0.33 1.26 22.48
C PRO A 105 0.37 2.24 23.44
N ASN A 106 1.53 2.76 23.05
CA ASN A 106 2.30 3.70 23.83
C ASN A 106 2.68 4.93 23.00
N GLU A 107 3.39 5.86 23.61
CA GLU A 107 3.81 7.12 23.00
C GLU A 107 4.74 6.91 21.78
N PHE A 108 5.64 5.92 21.83
CA PHE A 108 6.53 5.59 20.70
C PHE A 108 5.77 5.04 19.49
N ASP A 109 4.64 4.37 19.71
CA ASP A 109 3.77 3.90 18.63
C ASP A 109 3.08 5.09 17.97
N ALA A 110 2.56 6.02 18.78
CA ALA A 110 1.95 7.25 18.28
C ALA A 110 2.98 8.13 17.53
N GLU A 111 4.21 8.25 18.04
CA GLU A 111 5.31 8.95 17.36
C GLU A 111 5.63 8.31 16.00
N ASN A 112 5.73 6.98 15.95
CA ASN A 112 5.99 6.24 14.71
C ASN A 112 4.88 6.43 13.67
N THR A 113 3.62 6.36 14.08
CA THR A 113 2.46 6.59 13.21
C THR A 113 2.46 8.03 12.68
N ARG A 114 2.68 9.05 13.52
CA ARG A 114 2.79 10.46 13.08
C ARG A 114 3.92 10.64 12.06
N ARG A 115 5.11 10.10 12.35
CA ARG A 115 6.25 10.15 11.43
C ARG A 115 5.93 9.49 10.09
N ALA A 116 5.35 8.30 10.12
CA ALA A 116 5.00 7.57 8.90
C ALA A 116 4.02 8.36 8.03
N ILE A 117 2.94 8.87 8.63
CA ILE A 117 1.93 9.66 7.90
C ILE A 117 2.54 10.97 7.37
N ALA A 118 3.37 11.65 8.15
CA ALA A 118 4.05 12.86 7.70
C ALA A 118 4.97 12.59 6.49
N GLU A 119 5.73 11.48 6.52
CA GLU A 119 6.57 11.11 5.38
C GLU A 119 5.75 10.72 4.15
N ILE A 120 4.62 10.02 4.31
CA ILE A 120 3.70 9.70 3.20
C ILE A 120 3.15 10.99 2.59
N LYS A 121 2.75 11.97 3.41
CA LYS A 121 2.31 13.30 2.94
C LYS A 121 3.41 14.08 2.23
N ASN A 122 4.65 14.03 2.75
CA ASN A 122 5.80 14.66 2.11
C ASN A 122 6.15 14.05 0.75
N MET A 123 5.76 12.79 0.50
CA MET A 123 5.83 12.15 -0.83
C MET A 123 4.70 12.61 -1.77
N GLY A 124 3.84 13.52 -1.34
CA GLY A 124 2.75 14.10 -2.13
C GLY A 124 1.41 13.37 -2.02
N TYR A 125 1.26 12.40 -1.14
CA TYR A 125 -0.01 11.70 -0.93
C TYR A 125 -0.96 12.47 0.00
N THR A 126 -2.22 12.51 -0.37
CA THR A 126 -3.33 12.74 0.56
C THR A 126 -3.59 11.42 1.29
N VAL A 127 -3.69 11.45 2.62
CA VAL A 127 -3.89 10.23 3.42
C VAL A 127 -5.36 10.08 3.79
N ALA A 128 -5.99 9.00 3.32
CA ALA A 128 -7.38 8.65 3.61
C ALA A 128 -7.42 7.48 4.60
N ALA A 129 -7.96 7.71 5.79
CA ALA A 129 -8.09 6.71 6.85
C ALA A 129 -9.45 6.00 6.79
N SER A 130 -9.43 4.66 6.78
CA SER A 130 -10.63 3.85 6.89
C SER A 130 -11.24 3.94 8.29
N THR A 131 -12.56 4.14 8.39
CA THR A 131 -13.25 4.28 9.68
C THR A 131 -14.67 3.73 9.61
N LEU A 132 -15.30 3.54 10.78
CA LEU A 132 -16.73 3.26 10.91
C LEU A 132 -17.51 4.51 11.38
N SER A 133 -16.85 5.67 11.48
CA SER A 133 -17.49 6.92 11.92
C SER A 133 -18.54 7.41 10.93
N GLU A 134 -19.66 7.90 11.44
CA GLU A 134 -20.71 8.52 10.63
C GLU A 134 -20.22 9.78 9.91
N ASN A 135 -19.26 10.51 10.49
CA ASN A 135 -18.66 11.71 9.90
C ASN A 135 -17.56 11.39 8.89
N SER A 136 -17.76 10.38 8.04
CA SER A 136 -16.84 9.96 6.98
C SER A 136 -17.56 9.94 5.64
N ILE A 137 -16.79 10.14 4.56
CA ILE A 137 -17.31 10.02 3.20
C ILE A 137 -17.33 8.56 2.74
N ASP A 138 -18.16 8.23 1.77
CA ASP A 138 -18.11 6.92 1.13
C ASP A 138 -16.82 6.77 0.30
N ILE A 139 -16.30 5.55 0.17
CA ILE A 139 -15.10 5.26 -0.63
C ILE A 139 -15.23 5.75 -2.08
N SER A 140 -16.44 5.74 -2.64
CA SER A 140 -16.72 6.26 -3.98
C SER A 140 -16.53 7.77 -4.11
N GLU A 141 -16.59 8.52 -3.01
CA GLU A 141 -16.38 9.97 -2.97
C GLU A 141 -14.93 10.37 -2.75
N VAL A 142 -14.05 9.44 -2.33
CA VAL A 142 -12.62 9.72 -2.12
C VAL A 142 -12.00 10.26 -3.41
N PRO A 143 -11.38 11.46 -3.40
CA PRO A 143 -10.82 12.07 -4.61
C PRO A 143 -9.61 11.27 -5.12
N VAL A 144 -9.49 11.14 -6.45
CA VAL A 144 -8.38 10.44 -7.13
C VAL A 144 -7.69 11.32 -8.18
N ASP A 145 -7.98 12.61 -8.18
CA ASP A 145 -7.35 13.64 -9.01
C ASP A 145 -5.90 13.94 -8.59
N ARG A 146 -5.55 13.58 -7.36
CA ARG A 146 -4.23 13.68 -6.74
C ARG A 146 -3.77 12.34 -6.17
N PRO A 147 -2.48 12.17 -5.84
CA PRO A 147 -2.03 10.94 -5.20
C PRO A 147 -2.73 10.69 -3.87
N ILE A 148 -3.23 9.48 -3.67
CA ILE A 148 -3.96 9.05 -2.49
C ILE A 148 -3.33 7.81 -1.84
N ALA A 149 -3.11 7.84 -0.53
CA ALA A 149 -2.72 6.67 0.26
C ALA A 149 -3.88 6.27 1.17
N ILE A 150 -4.47 5.10 0.94
CA ILE A 150 -5.48 4.56 1.85
C ILE A 150 -4.81 3.91 3.04
N LEU A 151 -5.18 4.36 4.24
CA LEU A 151 -4.66 3.86 5.51
C LEU A 151 -5.66 2.89 6.12
N ILE A 152 -5.21 1.67 6.38
CA ILE A 152 -6.03 0.56 6.84
C ILE A 152 -5.40 -0.02 8.11
N GLY A 153 -6.21 -0.20 9.15
CA GLY A 153 -5.81 -0.72 10.45
C GLY A 153 -6.11 -2.21 10.62
N THR A 154 -5.99 -2.68 11.87
CA THR A 154 -6.26 -4.07 12.24
C THR A 154 -7.74 -4.41 12.18
N GLU A 155 -8.06 -5.70 12.05
CA GLU A 155 -9.45 -6.19 12.04
C GLU A 155 -10.17 -5.98 13.37
N LEU A 156 -9.44 -6.01 14.49
CA LEU A 156 -10.04 -5.98 15.84
C LEU A 156 -10.22 -4.56 16.37
N THR A 157 -9.23 -3.69 16.15
CA THR A 157 -9.22 -2.35 16.76
C THR A 157 -9.24 -1.22 15.73
N GLY A 158 -9.19 -1.56 14.45
CA GLY A 158 -9.10 -0.58 13.39
C GLY A 158 -7.76 0.19 13.42
N LEU A 159 -7.78 1.41 12.96
CA LEU A 159 -6.68 2.35 13.03
C LEU A 159 -6.51 2.95 14.43
N SER A 160 -5.30 3.35 14.76
CA SER A 160 -5.03 4.09 16.00
C SER A 160 -5.69 5.48 15.98
N LYS A 161 -5.94 6.03 17.19
CA LYS A 161 -6.42 7.41 17.33
C LYS A 161 -5.49 8.40 16.61
N THR A 162 -4.18 8.20 16.75
CA THR A 162 -3.16 9.01 16.09
C THR A 162 -3.26 8.96 14.57
N ALA A 163 -3.55 7.79 14.01
CA ALA A 163 -3.74 7.63 12.57
C ALA A 163 -4.93 8.46 12.06
N HIS A 164 -6.05 8.43 12.79
CA HIS A 164 -7.23 9.24 12.46
C HIS A 164 -6.96 10.74 12.60
N GLU A 165 -6.27 11.17 13.67
CA GLU A 165 -5.92 12.57 13.89
C GLU A 165 -4.97 13.15 12.82
N CYS A 166 -4.12 12.29 12.25
CA CYS A 166 -3.12 12.68 11.25
C CYS A 166 -3.61 12.52 9.80
N ALA A 167 -4.69 11.79 9.55
CA ALA A 167 -5.25 11.63 8.21
C ALA A 167 -5.91 12.92 7.69
N ASP A 168 -5.98 13.06 6.36
CA ASP A 168 -6.61 14.19 5.71
C ASP A 168 -8.10 13.93 5.43
N ILE A 169 -8.44 12.66 5.20
CA ILE A 169 -9.79 12.22 4.85
C ILE A 169 -10.14 11.01 5.72
N ALA A 170 -11.36 10.98 6.23
CA ALA A 170 -11.97 9.80 6.83
C ALA A 170 -12.97 9.20 5.85
N PHE A 171 -12.83 7.91 5.53
CA PHE A 171 -13.73 7.23 4.60
C PHE A 171 -14.25 5.91 5.15
N LYS A 172 -15.39 5.48 4.65
CA LYS A 172 -16.01 4.19 4.95
C LYS A 172 -16.49 3.50 3.67
N MET A 173 -16.88 2.25 3.85
CA MET A 173 -17.67 1.48 2.90
C MET A 173 -18.89 0.97 3.67
N ASP A 174 -20.08 1.32 3.23
CA ASP A 174 -21.30 0.94 3.95
C ASP A 174 -21.54 -0.57 3.89
N MET A 175 -21.88 -1.14 5.04
CA MET A 175 -22.26 -2.55 5.19
C MET A 175 -23.79 -2.61 5.23
N LEU A 176 -24.42 -3.23 4.23
CA LEU A 176 -25.87 -3.29 4.09
C LEU A 176 -26.50 -4.51 4.80
N GLY A 177 -25.68 -5.34 5.43
CA GLY A 177 -26.11 -6.55 6.13
C GLY A 177 -25.84 -6.47 7.64
N PHE A 178 -25.86 -7.64 8.30
CA PHE A 178 -25.57 -7.75 9.73
C PHE A 178 -24.07 -7.67 10.06
N ALA A 179 -23.19 -7.87 9.08
CA ALA A 179 -21.75 -7.77 9.28
C ALA A 179 -21.36 -6.29 9.49
N GLN A 180 -20.57 -6.03 10.53
CA GLN A 180 -20.05 -4.68 10.81
C GLN A 180 -18.79 -4.33 10.01
N SER A 181 -18.06 -5.34 9.54
CA SER A 181 -16.84 -5.17 8.77
C SER A 181 -16.58 -6.39 7.89
N LEU A 182 -15.72 -6.21 6.89
CA LEU A 182 -15.17 -7.28 6.06
C LEU A 182 -13.80 -7.72 6.60
N ASN A 183 -13.35 -8.91 6.18
CA ASN A 183 -11.95 -9.26 6.33
C ASN A 183 -11.06 -8.16 5.70
N LEU A 184 -9.95 -7.83 6.36
CA LEU A 184 -9.05 -6.74 5.97
C LEU A 184 -8.61 -6.82 4.50
N SER A 185 -8.24 -8.03 4.04
CA SER A 185 -7.76 -8.19 2.67
C SER A 185 -8.87 -8.00 1.63
N VAL A 186 -10.09 -8.42 1.96
CA VAL A 186 -11.28 -8.20 1.12
C VAL A 186 -11.61 -6.72 1.06
N PHE A 187 -11.70 -6.06 2.21
CA PHE A 187 -11.94 -4.62 2.30
C PHE A 187 -10.90 -3.84 1.49
N SER A 188 -9.60 -4.14 1.69
CA SER A 188 -8.52 -3.50 0.94
C SER A 188 -8.66 -3.68 -0.57
N ALA A 189 -8.97 -4.90 -1.03
CA ALA A 189 -9.12 -5.21 -2.45
C ALA A 189 -10.28 -4.42 -3.08
N LEU A 190 -11.40 -4.28 -2.37
CA LEU A 190 -12.55 -3.49 -2.84
C LEU A 190 -12.19 -2.00 -2.92
N CYS A 191 -11.53 -1.43 -1.90
CA CYS A 191 -11.04 -0.05 -1.92
C CYS A 191 -10.07 0.20 -3.09
N ILE A 192 -9.08 -0.69 -3.27
CA ILE A 192 -8.12 -0.61 -4.37
C ILE A 192 -8.83 -0.67 -5.72
N SER A 193 -9.79 -1.59 -5.88
CA SER A 193 -10.57 -1.75 -7.12
C SER A 193 -11.34 -0.48 -7.45
N GLU A 194 -12.09 0.07 -6.48
CA GLU A 194 -12.89 1.29 -6.68
C GLU A 194 -12.03 2.49 -7.05
N LEU A 195 -10.98 2.77 -6.27
CA LEU A 195 -10.10 3.90 -6.53
C LEU A 195 -9.34 3.75 -7.85
N SER A 196 -8.87 2.53 -8.18
CA SER A 196 -8.18 2.27 -9.45
C SER A 196 -9.10 2.48 -10.65
N ARG A 197 -10.35 2.03 -10.57
CA ARG A 197 -11.35 2.24 -11.61
C ARG A 197 -11.63 3.73 -11.82
N LYS A 198 -11.88 4.48 -10.74
CA LYS A 198 -12.11 5.94 -10.78
C LYS A 198 -10.91 6.66 -11.39
N MET A 199 -9.71 6.41 -10.89
CA MET A 199 -8.48 7.06 -11.34
C MET A 199 -8.24 6.84 -12.85
N ARG A 200 -8.37 5.60 -13.33
CA ARG A 200 -8.16 5.26 -14.74
C ARG A 200 -9.23 5.84 -15.67
N ALA A 201 -10.43 6.13 -15.14
CA ALA A 201 -11.51 6.75 -15.89
C ALA A 201 -11.35 8.26 -16.08
N LEU A 202 -10.53 8.93 -15.25
CA LEU A 202 -10.36 10.39 -15.34
C LEU A 202 -9.56 10.79 -16.58
N ASN A 203 -8.35 10.27 -16.70
CA ASN A 203 -7.41 10.57 -17.78
C ASN A 203 -6.13 9.73 -17.62
N ASP A 204 -5.11 9.98 -18.42
CA ASP A 204 -3.83 9.24 -18.40
C ASP A 204 -2.83 9.72 -17.32
N SER A 205 -3.18 10.64 -16.45
CA SER A 205 -2.28 11.17 -15.40
C SER A 205 -1.88 10.14 -14.33
N TRP A 206 -2.53 8.98 -14.32
CA TRP A 206 -2.15 7.86 -13.44
C TRP A 206 -0.89 7.13 -13.93
N LYS A 207 -0.53 7.27 -15.21
CA LYS A 207 0.65 6.63 -15.78
C LYS A 207 1.92 7.23 -15.19
N MET A 208 2.91 6.39 -14.98
CA MET A 208 4.25 6.84 -14.63
C MET A 208 4.90 7.58 -15.78
N SER A 209 5.73 8.57 -15.47
CA SER A 209 6.62 9.21 -16.43
C SER A 209 7.63 8.20 -17.02
N GLU A 210 8.25 8.53 -18.14
CA GLU A 210 9.29 7.68 -18.75
C GLU A 210 10.46 7.44 -17.77
N THR A 211 10.89 8.47 -17.05
CA THR A 211 11.97 8.35 -16.07
C THR A 211 11.64 7.39 -14.95
N GLU A 212 10.44 7.52 -14.33
CA GLU A 212 10.00 6.62 -13.27
C GLU A 212 9.90 5.16 -13.75
N ARG A 213 9.45 4.98 -14.99
CA ARG A 213 9.36 3.64 -15.61
C ARG A 213 10.73 3.03 -15.84
N ASP A 214 11.68 3.81 -16.35
CA ASP A 214 13.04 3.34 -16.61
C ASP A 214 13.76 2.98 -15.30
N GLU A 215 13.60 3.78 -14.25
CA GLU A 215 14.15 3.48 -12.93
C GLU A 215 13.55 2.20 -12.34
N LEU A 216 12.24 2.04 -12.43
CA LEU A 216 11.54 0.83 -11.92
C LEU A 216 11.93 -0.41 -12.73
N LEU A 217 12.01 -0.31 -14.05
CA LEU A 217 12.43 -1.40 -14.91
C LEU A 217 13.87 -1.83 -14.61
N LEU A 218 14.78 -0.87 -14.44
CA LEU A 218 16.16 -1.15 -14.04
C LEU A 218 16.23 -1.89 -12.71
N HIS A 219 15.44 -1.45 -11.72
CA HIS A 219 15.32 -2.15 -10.44
C HIS A 219 14.85 -3.59 -10.63
N TRP A 220 13.79 -3.82 -11.42
CA TRP A 220 13.25 -5.15 -11.67
C TRP A 220 14.22 -6.08 -12.42
N LEU A 221 15.02 -5.54 -13.31
CA LEU A 221 16.05 -6.29 -14.03
C LEU A 221 17.23 -6.69 -13.13
N SER A 222 17.37 -6.01 -11.98
CA SER A 222 18.46 -6.26 -11.01
C SER A 222 18.09 -7.27 -9.92
N ILE A 223 16.83 -7.75 -9.88
CA ILE A 223 16.31 -8.78 -8.94
C ILE A 223 16.41 -10.16 -9.59
#